data_a220e91d8d823aa494f0449079dff0d4
#
_entry.id   a220e91d8d823aa494f0449079dff0d4
#
_cell.length_a   1.000
_cell.length_b   1.000
_cell.length_c   1.000
_cell.angle_alpha   90.00
_cell.angle_beta   90.00
_cell.angle_gamma   90.00
#
_symmetry.space_group_name_H-M   'P 1'
#
loop_
_entity.id
_entity.type
_entity.pdbx_description
1 polymer ?
#
loop_
_entity_poly.entity_id
_entity_poly.type
_entity_poly.pdbx_seq_one_letter_code
_entity_poly.pdbx_strand_id
1 'polypeptide(L)'
;NFGAYAIISSVIVSVGLVFSGMNEPERVRRMDASPVSERQRSLAVFAAAAVLAVCIWLVSSMMGVVGFASAVAEVGVGRVCLALAATFALACTPLAVGFMLSSLGAREELLNGVGNLLGMLMTFLGGAWMPLSLMGSAVQTVAHFVPTYWVNDAIGKALTSDLTSAALDDIACDLGVTVLFAAAIAAVGLALAHNKSSV
;
A
#
# COMPACT_ATOMS: atom_id res chain seq x y z
N ASN A 1 1.34 13.69 -7.10
CA ASN A 1 2.14 12.49 -6.82
C ASN A 1 2.74 12.38 -5.41
N PHE A 2 2.82 13.48 -4.62
CA PHE A 2 3.20 13.42 -3.21
C PHE A 2 2.27 12.53 -2.36
N GLY A 3 1.03 12.33 -2.80
CA GLY A 3 0.07 11.47 -2.13
C GLY A 3 0.51 10.01 -2.02
N ALA A 4 1.25 9.48 -2.99
CA ALA A 4 1.74 8.10 -2.95
C ALA A 4 2.69 7.87 -1.76
N TYR A 5 3.64 8.78 -1.54
CA TYR A 5 4.54 8.73 -0.38
C TYR A 5 3.76 8.77 0.94
N ALA A 6 2.82 9.71 1.06
CA ALA A 6 2.03 9.86 2.27
C ALA A 6 1.22 8.59 2.58
N ILE A 7 0.57 7.99 1.57
CA ILE A 7 -0.18 6.74 1.72
C ILE A 7 0.76 5.60 2.15
N ILE A 8 1.86 5.39 1.43
CA ILE A 8 2.78 4.28 1.70
C ILE A 8 3.36 4.39 3.10
N SER A 9 3.95 5.52 3.44
CA SER A 9 4.62 5.73 4.72
C SER A 9 3.63 5.64 5.89
N SER A 10 2.50 6.35 5.81
CA SER A 10 1.49 6.36 6.88
C SER A 10 0.87 4.98 7.10
N VAL A 11 0.57 4.23 6.03
CA VAL A 11 -0.03 2.90 6.17
C VAL A 11 0.97 1.90 6.73
N ILE A 12 2.24 1.87 6.26
CA ILE A 12 3.25 0.95 6.82
C ILE A 12 3.42 1.18 8.33
N VAL A 13 3.58 2.44 8.73
CA VAL A 13 3.80 2.78 10.13
C VAL A 13 2.58 2.46 10.97
N SER A 14 1.39 2.94 10.58
CA SER A 14 0.17 2.77 11.37
C SER A 14 -0.25 1.31 11.48
N VAL A 15 -0.20 0.57 10.38
CA VAL A 15 -0.52 -0.86 10.34
C VAL A 15 0.51 -1.66 11.14
N GLY A 16 1.78 -1.35 10.94
CA GLY A 16 2.87 -1.98 11.69
C GLY A 16 2.72 -1.79 13.20
N LEU A 17 2.34 -0.59 13.67
CA LEU A 17 2.07 -0.29 15.08
C LEU A 17 0.88 -1.09 15.62
N VAL A 18 -0.20 -1.23 14.85
CA VAL A 18 -1.35 -2.06 15.25
C VAL A 18 -0.92 -3.51 15.48
N PHE A 19 -0.20 -4.09 14.53
CA PHE A 19 0.27 -5.47 14.65
C PHE A 19 1.33 -5.65 15.75
N SER A 20 2.29 -4.73 15.90
CA SER A 20 3.33 -4.82 16.94
C SER A 20 2.74 -4.65 18.34
N GLY A 21 1.78 -3.74 18.51
CA GLY A 21 1.07 -3.56 19.78
C GLY A 21 0.25 -4.78 20.21
N MET A 22 -0.22 -5.59 19.25
CA MET A 22 -0.91 -6.85 19.57
C MET A 22 0.05 -7.98 19.98
N ASN A 23 1.32 -7.89 19.59
CA ASN A 23 2.35 -8.87 19.92
C ASN A 23 3.05 -8.58 21.26
N GLU A 24 2.63 -7.57 22.01
CA GLU A 24 3.15 -7.30 23.36
C GLU A 24 2.88 -8.47 24.31
N PRO A 25 3.89 -8.95 25.06
CA PRO A 25 3.76 -10.14 25.89
C PRO A 25 2.62 -10.08 26.91
N GLU A 26 2.35 -8.92 27.48
CA GLU A 26 1.24 -8.74 28.43
C GLU A 26 -0.12 -8.86 27.77
N ARG A 27 -0.26 -8.35 26.55
CA ARG A 27 -1.51 -8.45 25.78
C ARG A 27 -1.74 -9.88 25.29
N VAL A 28 -0.69 -10.54 24.83
CA VAL A 28 -0.76 -11.96 24.44
C VAL A 28 -1.26 -12.81 25.61
N ARG A 29 -0.67 -12.68 26.80
CA ARG A 29 -1.11 -13.42 28.01
C ARG A 29 -2.58 -13.18 28.38
N ARG A 30 -3.06 -11.94 28.25
CA ARG A 30 -4.47 -11.61 28.51
C ARG A 30 -5.40 -12.18 27.45
N MET A 31 -4.96 -12.24 26.21
CA MET A 31 -5.71 -12.78 25.09
C MET A 31 -5.76 -14.31 25.10
N ASP A 32 -4.70 -14.97 25.55
CA ASP A 32 -4.67 -16.43 25.73
C ASP A 32 -5.63 -16.91 26.83
N ALA A 33 -5.96 -16.05 27.79
CA ALA A 33 -6.99 -16.30 28.81
C ALA A 33 -8.43 -16.07 28.27
N SER A 34 -8.59 -15.58 27.04
CA SER A 34 -9.89 -15.31 26.41
C SER A 34 -10.39 -16.55 25.63
N PRO A 35 -11.72 -16.83 25.61
CA PRO A 35 -12.29 -17.95 24.85
C PRO A 35 -12.28 -17.75 23.33
N VAL A 36 -11.60 -16.72 22.82
CA VAL A 36 -11.52 -16.38 21.39
C VAL A 36 -10.42 -17.22 20.71
N SER A 37 -10.74 -17.88 19.61
CA SER A 37 -9.76 -18.67 18.86
C SER A 37 -8.68 -17.78 18.23
N GLU A 38 -7.44 -18.28 18.12
CA GLU A 38 -6.33 -17.56 17.47
C GLU A 38 -6.66 -17.07 16.06
N ARG A 39 -7.42 -17.86 15.31
CA ARG A 39 -7.86 -17.50 13.95
C ARG A 39 -8.79 -16.29 13.96
N GLN A 40 -9.76 -16.24 14.88
CA GLN A 40 -10.65 -15.09 15.00
C GLN A 40 -9.89 -13.84 15.42
N ARG A 41 -8.93 -13.98 16.33
CA ARG A 41 -8.04 -12.88 16.76
C ARG A 41 -7.23 -12.32 15.59
N SER A 42 -6.56 -13.18 14.84
CA SER A 42 -5.74 -12.77 13.68
C SER A 42 -6.58 -12.08 12.61
N LEU A 43 -7.79 -12.59 12.34
CA LEU A 43 -8.72 -11.96 11.40
C LEU A 43 -9.20 -10.60 11.89
N ALA A 44 -9.50 -10.46 13.18
CA ALA A 44 -9.93 -9.18 13.76
C ALA A 44 -8.83 -8.12 13.68
N VAL A 45 -7.58 -8.50 13.96
CA VAL A 45 -6.44 -7.59 13.86
C VAL A 45 -6.18 -7.18 12.41
N PHE A 46 -6.23 -8.14 11.50
CA PHE A 46 -6.08 -7.85 10.07
C PHE A 46 -7.21 -6.94 9.56
N ALA A 47 -8.46 -7.19 9.97
CA ALA A 47 -9.59 -6.35 9.61
C ALA A 47 -9.43 -4.92 10.16
N ALA A 48 -8.98 -4.77 11.41
CA ALA A 48 -8.71 -3.45 12.00
C ALA A 48 -7.61 -2.70 11.24
N ALA A 49 -6.52 -3.39 10.88
CA ALA A 49 -5.45 -2.82 10.08
C ALA A 49 -5.91 -2.43 8.67
N ALA A 50 -6.76 -3.25 8.04
CA ALA A 50 -7.34 -2.96 6.74
C ALA A 50 -8.27 -1.73 6.80
N VAL A 51 -9.13 -1.64 7.82
CA VAL A 51 -9.98 -0.47 8.05
C VAL A 51 -9.14 0.79 8.22
N LEU A 52 -8.07 0.72 9.00
CA LEU A 52 -7.15 1.85 9.18
C LEU A 52 -6.50 2.28 7.86
N ALA A 53 -6.02 1.32 7.06
CA ALA A 53 -5.45 1.59 5.74
C ALA A 53 -6.47 2.26 4.80
N VAL A 54 -7.72 1.79 4.81
CA VAL A 54 -8.83 2.40 4.05
C VAL A 54 -9.13 3.82 4.54
N CYS A 55 -9.14 4.06 5.83
CA CYS A 55 -9.33 5.41 6.39
C CYS A 55 -8.20 6.36 5.95
N ILE A 56 -6.94 5.94 6.03
CA ILE A 56 -5.80 6.73 5.57
C ILE A 56 -5.91 7.02 4.08
N TRP A 57 -6.24 6.02 3.27
CA TRP A 57 -6.46 6.19 1.85
C TRP A 57 -7.61 7.17 1.54
N LEU A 58 -8.75 7.05 2.24
CA LEU A 58 -9.89 7.96 2.08
C LEU A 58 -9.52 9.41 2.40
N VAL A 59 -8.88 9.64 3.55
CA VAL A 59 -8.45 10.99 3.94
C VAL A 59 -7.47 11.57 2.92
N SER A 60 -6.46 10.80 2.53
CA SER A 60 -5.46 11.23 1.53
C SER A 60 -6.10 11.52 0.17
N SER A 61 -7.06 10.69 -0.27
CA SER A 61 -7.79 10.85 -1.51
C SER A 61 -8.71 12.07 -1.48
N MET A 62 -9.44 12.28 -0.38
CA MET A 62 -10.26 13.47 -0.19
C MET A 62 -9.44 14.76 -0.21
N MET A 63 -8.30 14.78 0.46
CA MET A 63 -7.38 15.92 0.42
C MET A 63 -6.90 16.19 -1.01
N GLY A 64 -6.60 15.14 -1.78
CA GLY A 64 -6.22 15.27 -3.19
C GLY A 64 -7.34 15.83 -4.05
N VAL A 65 -8.55 15.28 -3.95
CA VAL A 65 -9.72 15.73 -4.70
C VAL A 65 -10.10 17.20 -4.37
N VAL A 66 -10.09 17.55 -3.08
CA VAL A 66 -10.42 18.92 -2.64
C VAL A 66 -9.31 19.89 -3.02
N GLY A 67 -8.04 19.51 -2.84
CA GLY A 67 -6.90 20.38 -3.16
C GLY A 67 -6.75 20.67 -4.66
N PHE A 68 -7.23 19.78 -5.52
CA PHE A 68 -7.18 19.91 -6.99
C PHE A 68 -8.58 19.93 -7.61
N ALA A 69 -9.57 20.49 -6.93
CA ALA A 69 -10.98 20.44 -7.34
C ALA A 69 -11.22 21.00 -8.75
N SER A 70 -10.50 22.05 -9.17
CA SER A 70 -10.60 22.61 -10.53
C SER A 70 -10.15 21.61 -11.59
N ALA A 71 -8.98 20.98 -11.39
CA ALA A 71 -8.46 19.98 -12.30
C ALA A 71 -9.35 18.70 -12.34
N VAL A 72 -9.89 18.29 -11.19
CA VAL A 72 -10.84 17.17 -11.08
C VAL A 72 -12.11 17.44 -11.89
N ALA A 73 -12.64 18.68 -11.88
CA ALA A 73 -13.81 19.07 -12.66
C ALA A 73 -13.57 19.01 -14.17
N GLU A 74 -12.37 19.37 -14.63
CA GLU A 74 -11.97 19.33 -16.04
C GLU A 74 -11.76 17.89 -16.56
N VAL A 75 -11.16 17.05 -15.75
CA VAL A 75 -10.79 15.66 -16.13
C VAL A 75 -12.01 14.74 -16.25
N GLY A 76 -13.04 14.98 -15.46
CA GLY A 76 -14.27 14.19 -15.46
C GLY A 76 -14.25 13.03 -14.45
N VAL A 77 -15.44 12.73 -13.91
CA VAL A 77 -15.62 11.80 -12.78
C VAL A 77 -15.08 10.39 -13.07
N GLY A 78 -15.30 9.86 -14.28
CA GLY A 78 -14.87 8.49 -14.62
C GLY A 78 -13.35 8.30 -14.53
N ARG A 79 -12.58 9.27 -14.99
CA ARG A 79 -11.10 9.24 -14.93
C ARG A 79 -10.60 9.38 -13.50
N VAL A 80 -11.28 10.21 -12.71
CA VAL A 80 -10.97 10.37 -11.28
C VAL A 80 -11.23 9.07 -10.52
N CYS A 81 -12.33 8.36 -10.82
CA CYS A 81 -12.61 7.06 -10.21
C CYS A 81 -11.54 6.02 -10.53
N LEU A 82 -11.03 5.99 -11.78
CA LEU A 82 -9.92 5.09 -12.15
C LEU A 82 -8.64 5.44 -11.38
N ALA A 83 -8.31 6.72 -11.26
CA ALA A 83 -7.14 7.17 -10.48
C ALA A 83 -7.29 6.82 -8.98
N LEU A 84 -8.50 6.95 -8.42
CA LEU A 84 -8.79 6.54 -7.04
C LEU A 84 -8.67 5.02 -6.87
N ALA A 85 -9.15 4.23 -7.83
CA ALA A 85 -8.97 2.77 -7.81
C ALA A 85 -7.49 2.38 -7.86
N ALA A 86 -6.67 3.08 -8.64
CA ALA A 86 -5.23 2.86 -8.70
C ALA A 86 -4.53 3.17 -7.36
N THR A 87 -4.86 4.28 -6.71
CA THR A 87 -4.32 4.61 -5.39
C THR A 87 -4.84 3.68 -4.29
N PHE A 88 -6.05 3.13 -4.44
CA PHE A 88 -6.57 2.10 -3.53
C PHE A 88 -5.79 0.78 -3.67
N ALA A 89 -5.52 0.32 -4.90
CA ALA A 89 -4.68 -0.83 -5.14
C ALA A 89 -3.27 -0.64 -4.53
N LEU A 90 -2.72 0.58 -4.63
CA LEU A 90 -1.46 0.92 -3.98
C LEU A 90 -1.52 0.74 -2.46
N ALA A 91 -2.60 1.11 -1.79
CA ALA A 91 -2.73 1.02 -0.33
C ALA A 91 -2.66 -0.43 0.19
N CYS A 92 -2.94 -1.43 -0.65
CA CYS A 92 -2.80 -2.85 -0.31
C CYS A 92 -1.32 -3.25 -0.11
N THR A 93 -0.39 -2.65 -0.83
CA THR A 93 1.05 -2.96 -0.72
C THR A 93 1.63 -2.58 0.64
N PRO A 94 1.51 -1.32 1.12
CA PRO A 94 2.01 -0.95 2.43
C PRO A 94 1.29 -1.68 3.59
N LEU A 95 0.02 -2.06 3.42
CA LEU A 95 -0.69 -2.93 4.37
C LEU A 95 0.03 -4.29 4.50
N ALA A 96 0.39 -4.91 3.37
CA ALA A 96 1.11 -6.18 3.34
C ALA A 96 2.53 -6.05 3.92
N VAL A 97 3.24 -4.95 3.63
CA VAL A 97 4.56 -4.66 4.19
C VAL A 97 4.51 -4.47 5.70
N GLY A 98 3.56 -3.68 6.22
CA GLY A 98 3.36 -3.48 7.65
C GLY A 98 3.09 -4.79 8.38
N PHE A 99 2.25 -5.65 7.81
CA PHE A 99 2.00 -7.00 8.32
C PHE A 99 3.27 -7.86 8.32
N MET A 100 4.02 -7.89 7.23
CA MET A 100 5.27 -8.66 7.11
C MET A 100 6.31 -8.21 8.15
N LEU A 101 6.54 -6.91 8.29
CA LEU A 101 7.50 -6.36 9.25
C LEU A 101 7.12 -6.69 10.69
N SER A 102 5.84 -6.61 11.04
CA SER A 102 5.37 -6.97 12.38
C SER A 102 5.50 -8.48 12.65
N SER A 103 5.30 -9.33 11.63
CA SER A 103 5.54 -10.77 11.72
C SER A 103 7.00 -11.11 12.03
N LEU A 104 7.93 -10.27 11.54
CA LEU A 104 9.36 -10.35 11.88
C LEU A 104 9.67 -9.86 13.32
N GLY A 105 8.69 -9.24 13.99
CA GLY A 105 8.88 -8.67 15.33
C GLY A 105 9.51 -7.28 15.31
N ALA A 106 9.30 -6.52 14.23
CA ALA A 106 9.81 -5.17 14.09
C ALA A 106 9.27 -4.27 15.22
N ARG A 107 10.16 -3.49 15.84
CA ARG A 107 9.81 -2.47 16.82
C ARG A 107 9.35 -1.19 16.12
N GLU A 108 8.69 -0.32 16.87
CA GLU A 108 8.16 0.96 16.36
C GLU A 108 9.20 1.79 15.59
N GLU A 109 10.41 1.89 16.13
CA GLU A 109 11.51 2.64 15.49
C GLU A 109 11.89 2.06 14.12
N LEU A 110 11.92 0.71 14.02
CA LEU A 110 12.20 0.02 12.77
C LEU A 110 11.05 0.19 11.77
N LEU A 111 9.80 0.12 12.23
CA LEU A 111 8.62 0.35 11.39
C LEU A 111 8.62 1.76 10.81
N ASN A 112 8.92 2.77 11.64
CA ASN A 112 9.05 4.16 11.21
C ASN A 112 10.20 4.33 10.20
N GLY A 113 11.38 3.82 10.51
CA GLY A 113 12.55 3.92 9.64
C GLY A 113 12.34 3.24 8.28
N VAL A 114 11.91 1.98 8.31
CA VAL A 114 11.66 1.18 7.09
C VAL A 114 10.48 1.75 6.31
N GLY A 115 9.39 2.15 6.98
CA GLY A 115 8.22 2.73 6.34
C GLY A 115 8.55 4.01 5.57
N ASN A 116 9.32 4.91 6.17
CA ASN A 116 9.77 6.14 5.51
C ASN A 116 10.74 5.85 4.36
N LEU A 117 11.72 4.98 4.57
CA LEU A 117 12.71 4.61 3.55
C LEU A 117 12.04 3.93 2.35
N LEU A 118 11.20 2.93 2.58
CA LEU A 118 10.46 2.25 1.51
C LEU A 118 9.49 3.20 0.81
N GLY A 119 8.76 4.04 1.57
CA GLY A 119 7.87 5.03 1.00
C GLY A 119 8.63 5.99 0.07
N MET A 120 9.78 6.48 0.49
CA MET A 120 10.62 7.37 -0.31
C MET A 120 11.17 6.66 -1.57
N LEU A 121 11.74 5.46 -1.41
CA LEU A 121 12.30 4.69 -2.52
C LEU A 121 11.23 4.30 -3.53
N MET A 122 10.10 3.76 -3.07
CA MET A 122 8.99 3.36 -3.95
C MET A 122 8.43 4.56 -4.71
N THR A 123 8.26 5.71 -4.06
CA THR A 123 7.72 6.91 -4.69
C THR A 123 8.69 7.50 -5.71
N PHE A 124 9.98 7.49 -5.40
CA PHE A 124 11.03 7.94 -6.33
C PHE A 124 11.13 7.02 -7.55
N LEU A 125 11.29 5.71 -7.33
CA LEU A 125 11.39 4.72 -8.39
C LEU A 125 10.11 4.59 -9.22
N GLY A 126 8.96 4.84 -8.61
CA GLY A 126 7.68 4.87 -9.32
C GLY A 126 7.48 6.10 -10.22
N GLY A 127 8.44 7.02 -10.26
CA GLY A 127 8.35 8.21 -11.12
C GLY A 127 7.42 9.31 -10.59
N ALA A 128 7.03 9.25 -9.32
CA ALA A 128 6.08 10.20 -8.75
C ALA A 128 6.70 11.59 -8.49
N TRP A 129 7.99 11.66 -8.20
CA TRP A 129 8.71 12.91 -7.97
C TRP A 129 9.46 13.41 -9.20
N MET A 130 9.96 12.50 -10.03
CA MET A 130 10.66 12.84 -11.26
C MET A 130 10.21 11.88 -12.37
N PRO A 131 9.87 12.37 -13.57
CA PRO A 131 9.50 11.53 -14.69
C PRO A 131 10.58 10.46 -14.98
N LEU A 132 10.18 9.21 -15.13
CA LEU A 132 11.09 8.10 -15.41
C LEU A 132 11.91 8.29 -16.68
N SER A 133 11.36 9.03 -17.67
CA SER A 133 12.04 9.37 -18.91
C SER A 133 13.33 10.19 -18.71
N LEU A 134 13.45 10.88 -17.57
CA LEU A 134 14.64 11.65 -17.20
C LEU A 134 15.66 10.81 -16.40
N MET A 135 15.29 9.59 -16.03
CA MET A 135 16.16 8.67 -15.28
C MET A 135 16.94 7.77 -16.25
N GLY A 136 18.13 7.33 -15.85
CA GLY A 136 18.93 6.40 -16.65
C GLY A 136 18.22 5.05 -16.86
N SER A 137 18.55 4.36 -17.95
CA SER A 137 17.92 3.09 -18.37
C SER A 137 17.93 2.00 -17.29
N ALA A 138 18.98 1.93 -16.48
CA ALA A 138 19.07 0.99 -15.37
C ALA A 138 17.98 1.24 -14.30
N VAL A 139 17.71 2.52 -13.97
CA VAL A 139 16.67 2.90 -13.01
C VAL A 139 15.28 2.59 -13.57
N GLN A 140 15.06 2.85 -14.87
CA GLN A 140 13.81 2.52 -15.55
C GLN A 140 13.54 1.02 -15.50
N THR A 141 14.55 0.18 -15.69
CA THR A 141 14.40 -1.29 -15.58
C THR A 141 14.04 -1.71 -14.16
N VAL A 142 14.68 -1.15 -13.13
CA VAL A 142 14.40 -1.44 -11.72
C VAL A 142 13.01 -0.95 -11.31
N ALA A 143 12.54 0.15 -11.88
CA ALA A 143 11.23 0.71 -11.59
C ALA A 143 10.07 -0.28 -11.81
N HIS A 144 10.17 -1.17 -12.80
CA HIS A 144 9.15 -2.19 -13.09
C HIS A 144 8.97 -3.21 -11.96
N PHE A 145 9.95 -3.34 -11.07
CA PHE A 145 9.86 -4.20 -9.88
C PHE A 145 9.25 -3.50 -8.67
N VAL A 146 8.74 -2.29 -8.85
CA VAL A 146 8.14 -1.50 -7.76
C VAL A 146 6.65 -1.25 -8.07
N PRO A 147 5.73 -1.54 -7.13
CA PRO A 147 4.29 -1.42 -7.38
C PRO A 147 3.85 0.01 -7.71
N THR A 148 4.55 1.04 -7.21
CA THR A 148 4.27 2.44 -7.51
C THR A 148 4.47 2.82 -8.97
N TYR A 149 5.33 2.12 -9.70
CA TYR A 149 5.48 2.30 -11.15
C TYR A 149 4.15 2.02 -11.87
N TRP A 150 3.58 0.85 -11.64
CA TRP A 150 2.34 0.39 -12.25
C TRP A 150 1.15 1.28 -11.89
N VAL A 151 1.09 1.74 -10.63
CA VAL A 151 0.05 2.69 -10.20
C VAL A 151 0.19 4.04 -10.91
N ASN A 152 1.41 4.58 -11.03
CA ASN A 152 1.63 5.85 -11.73
C ASN A 152 1.35 5.73 -13.23
N ASP A 153 1.68 4.59 -13.84
CA ASP A 153 1.37 4.31 -15.23
C ASP A 153 -0.15 4.22 -15.45
N ALA A 154 -0.87 3.48 -14.60
CA ALA A 154 -2.33 3.40 -14.60
C ALA A 154 -2.98 4.78 -14.46
N ILE A 155 -2.50 5.62 -13.52
CA ILE A 155 -3.00 6.99 -13.33
C ILE A 155 -2.69 7.84 -14.57
N GLY A 156 -1.48 7.74 -15.12
CA GLY A 156 -1.10 8.43 -16.35
C GLY A 156 -2.06 8.10 -17.50
N LYS A 157 -2.26 6.80 -17.77
CA LYS A 157 -3.20 6.31 -18.79
C LYS A 157 -4.63 6.80 -18.52
N ALA A 158 -5.11 6.72 -17.29
CA ALA A 158 -6.45 7.15 -16.92
C ALA A 158 -6.70 8.65 -17.18
N LEU A 159 -5.67 9.49 -16.96
CA LEU A 159 -5.80 10.95 -17.06
C LEU A 159 -5.51 11.50 -18.46
N THR A 160 -4.63 10.86 -19.24
CA THR A 160 -4.16 11.42 -20.52
C THR A 160 -4.64 10.67 -21.76
N SER A 161 -4.96 9.38 -21.65
CA SER A 161 -5.37 8.58 -22.82
C SER A 161 -6.89 8.69 -23.09
N ASP A 162 -7.28 8.43 -24.31
CA ASP A 162 -8.68 8.18 -24.63
C ASP A 162 -9.08 6.84 -23.98
N LEU A 163 -10.17 6.85 -23.21
CA LEU A 163 -10.67 5.67 -22.48
C LEU A 163 -11.33 4.67 -23.44
N THR A 164 -10.52 4.09 -24.30
CA THR A 164 -10.92 2.97 -25.15
C THR A 164 -10.93 1.67 -24.34
N SER A 165 -11.57 0.62 -24.86
CA SER A 165 -11.53 -0.71 -24.22
C SER A 165 -10.11 -1.21 -24.00
N ALA A 166 -9.21 -1.01 -24.98
CA ALA A 166 -7.81 -1.38 -24.86
C ALA A 166 -7.07 -0.62 -23.73
N ALA A 167 -7.32 0.69 -23.60
CA ALA A 167 -6.74 1.47 -22.51
C ALA A 167 -7.26 1.04 -21.12
N LEU A 168 -8.53 0.64 -21.03
CA LEU A 168 -9.10 0.11 -19.79
C LEU A 168 -8.50 -1.26 -19.43
N ASP A 169 -8.27 -2.12 -20.42
CA ASP A 169 -7.61 -3.42 -20.22
C ASP A 169 -6.16 -3.24 -19.74
N ASP A 170 -5.42 -2.27 -20.30
CA ASP A 170 -4.07 -1.93 -19.85
C ASP A 170 -4.05 -1.41 -18.41
N ILE A 171 -4.98 -0.51 -18.05
CA ILE A 171 -5.13 -0.01 -16.68
C ILE A 171 -5.46 -1.16 -15.72
N ALA A 172 -6.37 -2.07 -16.11
CA ALA A 172 -6.73 -3.23 -15.31
C ALA A 172 -5.53 -4.17 -15.10
N CYS A 173 -4.68 -4.34 -16.12
CA CYS A 173 -3.44 -5.10 -16.01
C CYS A 173 -2.48 -4.47 -15.00
N ASP A 174 -2.24 -3.16 -15.06
CA ASP A 174 -1.37 -2.42 -14.13
C ASP A 174 -1.87 -2.54 -12.67
N LEU A 175 -3.19 -2.43 -12.46
CA LEU A 175 -3.81 -2.64 -11.15
C LEU A 175 -3.65 -4.09 -10.69
N GLY A 176 -3.82 -5.05 -11.58
CA GLY A 176 -3.62 -6.47 -11.32
C GLY A 176 -2.19 -6.76 -10.86
N VAL A 177 -1.19 -6.21 -11.54
CA VAL A 177 0.22 -6.34 -11.15
C VAL A 177 0.46 -5.72 -9.77
N THR A 178 -0.10 -4.54 -9.49
CA THR A 178 0.02 -3.89 -8.18
C THR A 178 -0.54 -4.77 -7.04
N VAL A 179 -1.72 -5.37 -7.26
CA VAL A 179 -2.34 -6.27 -6.28
C VAL A 179 -1.53 -7.57 -6.13
N LEU A 180 -0.93 -8.09 -7.20
CA LEU A 180 -0.05 -9.26 -7.13
C LEU A 180 1.20 -8.99 -6.27
N PHE A 181 1.80 -7.80 -6.35
CA PHE A 181 2.89 -7.40 -5.44
C PHE A 181 2.43 -7.43 -3.98
N ALA A 182 1.26 -6.87 -3.67
CA ALA A 182 0.70 -6.90 -2.32
C ALA A 182 0.44 -8.33 -1.83
N ALA A 183 -0.14 -9.19 -2.69
CA ALA A 183 -0.41 -10.59 -2.37
C ALA A 183 0.89 -11.38 -2.13
N ALA A 184 1.92 -11.18 -2.95
CA ALA A 184 3.22 -11.83 -2.78
C ALA A 184 3.89 -11.44 -1.45
N ILE A 185 3.89 -10.14 -1.10
CA ILE A 185 4.44 -9.66 0.18
C ILE A 185 3.63 -10.20 1.36
N ALA A 186 2.29 -10.23 1.27
CA ALA A 186 1.43 -10.80 2.29
C ALA A 186 1.68 -12.30 2.48
N ALA A 187 1.86 -13.06 1.39
CA ALA A 187 2.18 -14.48 1.46
C ALA A 187 3.52 -14.74 2.17
N VAL A 188 4.54 -13.93 1.89
CA VAL A 188 5.82 -13.99 2.63
C VAL A 188 5.62 -13.68 4.10
N GLY A 189 4.83 -12.64 4.43
CA GLY A 189 4.49 -12.29 5.81
C GLY A 189 3.79 -13.44 6.55
N LEU A 190 2.85 -14.12 5.89
CA LEU A 190 2.14 -15.29 6.46
C LEU A 190 3.08 -16.47 6.69
N ALA A 191 3.97 -16.76 5.73
CA ALA A 191 4.97 -17.82 5.87
C ALA A 191 5.91 -17.58 7.05
N LEU A 192 6.34 -16.33 7.25
CA LEU A 192 7.19 -15.92 8.38
C LEU A 192 6.43 -16.03 9.71
N ALA A 193 5.16 -15.65 9.75
CA ALA A 193 4.32 -15.77 10.95
C ALA A 193 4.13 -17.25 11.34
N HIS A 194 3.90 -18.14 10.36
CA HIS A 194 3.71 -19.57 10.60
C HIS A 194 4.97 -20.25 11.16
N ASN A 195 6.14 -19.92 10.61
CA ASN A 195 7.41 -20.48 11.12
C ASN A 195 7.71 -20.08 12.58
N LYS A 196 7.23 -18.92 13.03
CA LYS A 196 7.42 -18.44 14.39
C LYS A 196 6.53 -19.17 15.43
N SER A 197 5.36 -19.64 14.99
CA SER A 197 4.43 -20.39 15.86
C SER A 197 4.79 -21.87 16.02
N SER A 198 5.76 -22.38 15.24
CA SER A 198 6.22 -23.78 15.26
C SER A 198 7.53 -24.01 16.04
N VAL A 199 8.09 -22.98 16.66
CA VAL A 199 9.26 -22.99 17.53
C VAL A 199 8.88 -22.57 18.95
#